data_cbf12a17b8653b717519cf4bec6aceef
#
_entry.id   cbf12a17b8653b717519cf4bec6aceef
#
_cell.length_a   1.000
_cell.length_b   1.000
_cell.length_c   1.000
_cell.angle_alpha   90.00
_cell.angle_beta   90.00
_cell.angle_gamma   90.00
#
_symmetry.space_group_name_H-M   'P 1'
#
loop_
_entity.id
_entity.type
_entity.pdbx_description
1 polymer ?
#
loop_
_entity_poly.entity_id
_entity_poly.type
_entity_poly.pdbx_seq_one_letter_code
_entity_poly.pdbx_strand_id
1 'polypeptide(L)'
;MRQTSSVLFIAVDSLIPIRGKSIPGLDEFTAALDHQGIPAVWLTSRSRLQVDEPRRKLGHRHPFMAEDGCVTCLPEDYFHLRPESNLSKSQKASTIRLGRFTCIPVAASLPAAAEALETLSADTGVPVVPLHSLSLRELVQNTGLPEREAELARQRDFDEVFFLAGVSDEDVQRFLAEAKNRKLQLRQHGVFWSAAIGASTQQCIRDLSKLYDRALRQHAHVVGIATEDLSPGLFPYCERTILLASRRQDIDSADAHHAKTRRLELRAPDIWEQVLEAIAMKS
;
A
#
# COMPACT_ATOMS: atom_id res chain seq x y z
N MET A 1 -26.11 -16.83 12.70
CA MET A 1 -24.94 -17.06 11.83
C MET A 1 -23.73 -16.42 12.50
N ARG A 2 -22.64 -17.15 12.78
CA ARG A 2 -21.41 -16.50 13.26
C ARG A 2 -20.86 -15.67 12.12
N GLN A 3 -20.83 -14.35 12.27
CA GLN A 3 -20.17 -13.43 11.36
C GLN A 3 -18.71 -13.84 11.24
N THR A 4 -18.25 -14.18 10.05
CA THR A 4 -16.84 -14.43 9.77
C THR A 4 -16.10 -13.12 9.91
N SER A 5 -15.21 -13.03 10.89
CA SER A 5 -14.44 -11.82 11.15
C SER A 5 -13.28 -11.71 10.17
N SER A 6 -13.59 -11.47 8.90
CA SER A 6 -12.57 -11.24 7.88
C SER A 6 -12.25 -9.74 7.82
N VAL A 7 -10.97 -9.43 7.67
CA VAL A 7 -10.47 -8.09 7.34
C VAL A 7 -9.73 -8.19 6.03
N LEU A 8 -10.14 -7.40 5.05
CA LEU A 8 -9.52 -7.40 3.74
C LEU A 8 -8.36 -6.39 3.71
N PHE A 9 -7.26 -6.81 3.11
CA PHE A 9 -6.14 -5.96 2.75
C PHE A 9 -6.04 -5.94 1.23
N ILE A 10 -6.29 -4.79 0.63
CA ILE A 10 -6.44 -4.65 -0.83
C ILE A 10 -5.33 -3.74 -1.37
N ALA A 11 -4.46 -4.28 -2.22
CA ALA A 11 -3.49 -3.48 -2.96
C ALA A 11 -4.19 -2.74 -4.10
N VAL A 12 -4.37 -1.43 -3.95
CA VAL A 12 -5.32 -0.67 -4.78
C VAL A 12 -4.71 0.03 -5.99
N ASP A 13 -3.39 0.09 -6.13
CA ASP A 13 -2.75 0.92 -7.15
C ASP A 13 -3.12 0.51 -8.58
N SER A 14 -3.28 -0.80 -8.84
CA SER A 14 -3.74 -1.32 -10.13
C SER A 14 -5.25 -1.27 -10.31
N LEU A 15 -6.03 -1.17 -9.22
CA LEU A 15 -7.50 -1.11 -9.26
C LEU A 15 -8.02 0.32 -9.42
N ILE A 16 -7.26 1.28 -8.91
CA ILE A 16 -7.57 2.71 -8.93
C ILE A 16 -6.38 3.43 -9.56
N PRO A 17 -6.23 3.39 -10.89
CA PRO A 17 -5.10 4.04 -11.55
C PRO A 17 -5.18 5.57 -11.36
N ILE A 18 -4.03 6.24 -11.28
CA ILE A 18 -3.98 7.71 -11.21
C ILE A 18 -4.54 8.33 -12.49
N ARG A 19 -4.36 7.64 -13.61
CA ARG A 19 -4.91 8.02 -14.92
C ARG A 19 -5.92 6.98 -15.37
N GLY A 20 -7.07 7.45 -15.85
CA GLY A 20 -8.13 6.57 -16.31
C GLY A 20 -9.24 6.37 -15.29
N LYS A 21 -10.04 5.34 -15.51
CA LYS A 21 -11.15 4.99 -14.63
C LYS A 21 -10.74 3.83 -13.73
N SER A 22 -11.23 3.83 -12.51
CA SER A 22 -11.19 2.65 -11.63
C SER A 22 -11.83 1.44 -12.33
N ILE A 23 -11.49 0.25 -11.88
CA ILE A 23 -12.12 -0.99 -12.38
C ILE A 23 -13.63 -0.87 -12.18
N PRO A 24 -14.44 -1.18 -13.20
CA PRO A 24 -15.91 -1.10 -13.11
C PRO A 24 -16.45 -1.92 -11.92
N GLY A 25 -17.47 -1.39 -11.23
CA GLY A 25 -18.12 -2.06 -10.11
C GLY A 25 -17.34 -2.01 -8.78
N LEU A 26 -16.18 -1.32 -8.73
CA LEU A 26 -15.39 -1.21 -7.50
C LEU A 26 -16.11 -0.40 -6.40
N ASP A 27 -16.93 0.56 -6.78
CA ASP A 27 -17.77 1.36 -5.89
C ASP A 27 -18.90 0.51 -5.29
N GLU A 28 -19.61 -0.27 -6.10
CA GLU A 28 -20.62 -1.22 -5.65
C GLU A 28 -20.01 -2.30 -4.73
N PHE A 29 -18.84 -2.82 -5.09
CA PHE A 29 -18.09 -3.78 -4.26
C PHE A 29 -17.73 -3.17 -2.90
N THR A 30 -17.21 -1.95 -2.88
CA THR A 30 -16.86 -1.24 -1.64
C THR A 30 -18.11 -1.05 -0.77
N ALA A 31 -19.23 -0.65 -1.37
CA ALA A 31 -20.50 -0.51 -0.65
C ALA A 31 -21.04 -1.85 -0.12
N ALA A 32 -20.89 -2.94 -0.88
CA ALA A 32 -21.29 -4.28 -0.46
C ALA A 32 -20.48 -4.78 0.75
N LEU A 33 -19.17 -4.50 0.78
CA LEU A 33 -18.32 -4.82 1.94
C LEU A 33 -18.77 -4.04 3.19
N ASP A 34 -19.03 -2.75 3.06
CA ASP A 34 -19.54 -1.91 4.16
C ASP A 34 -20.88 -2.44 4.69
N HIS A 35 -21.81 -2.80 3.79
CA HIS A 35 -23.11 -3.37 4.17
C HIS A 35 -22.98 -4.70 4.91
N GLN A 36 -21.99 -5.52 4.54
CA GLN A 36 -21.70 -6.79 5.20
C GLN A 36 -20.86 -6.63 6.48
N GLY A 37 -20.41 -5.40 6.80
CA GLY A 37 -19.54 -5.12 7.94
C GLY A 37 -18.15 -5.72 7.81
N ILE A 38 -17.66 -5.88 6.58
CA ILE A 38 -16.33 -6.40 6.26
C ILE A 38 -15.36 -5.22 6.05
N PRO A 39 -14.41 -4.97 6.95
CA PRO A 39 -13.44 -3.89 6.77
C PRO A 39 -12.51 -4.15 5.59
N ALA A 40 -12.30 -3.12 4.77
CA ALA A 40 -11.39 -3.15 3.63
C ALA A 40 -10.24 -2.16 3.82
N VAL A 41 -9.08 -2.63 4.22
CA VAL A 41 -7.86 -1.83 4.38
C VAL A 41 -7.18 -1.69 3.04
N TRP A 42 -6.95 -0.46 2.58
CA TRP A 42 -6.21 -0.22 1.35
C TRP A 42 -4.70 -0.18 1.58
N LEU A 43 -3.96 -0.76 0.64
CA LEU A 43 -2.50 -0.65 0.55
C LEU A 43 -2.16 0.09 -0.73
N THR A 44 -1.24 1.04 -0.63
CA THR A 44 -0.81 1.83 -1.79
C THR A 44 0.64 2.31 -1.64
N SER A 45 1.32 2.46 -2.76
CA SER A 45 2.62 3.14 -2.87
C SER A 45 2.50 4.67 -2.86
N ARG A 46 1.28 5.20 -3.00
CA ARG A 46 1.00 6.63 -3.08
C ARG A 46 1.13 7.31 -1.73
N SER A 47 1.34 8.63 -1.78
CA SER A 47 1.28 9.45 -0.58
C SER A 47 -0.13 9.46 0.02
N ARG A 48 -0.22 9.72 1.30
CA ARG A 48 -1.49 9.88 2.02
C ARG A 48 -2.42 10.89 1.33
N LEU A 49 -1.87 11.96 0.79
CA LEU A 49 -2.65 13.02 0.14
C LEU A 49 -3.20 12.59 -1.23
N GLN A 50 -2.45 11.78 -1.99
CA GLN A 50 -2.94 11.23 -3.26
C GLN A 50 -4.11 10.24 -3.07
N VAL A 51 -4.17 9.56 -1.93
CA VAL A 51 -5.21 8.57 -1.64
C VAL A 51 -6.52 9.19 -1.17
N ASP A 52 -6.49 10.42 -0.65
CA ASP A 52 -7.65 11.02 0.01
C ASP A 52 -8.85 11.25 -0.94
N GLU A 53 -8.61 11.68 -2.18
CA GLU A 53 -9.68 11.89 -3.16
C GLU A 53 -10.30 10.57 -3.64
N PRO A 54 -9.55 9.55 -4.09
CA PRO A 54 -10.09 8.23 -4.41
C PRO A 54 -10.90 7.62 -3.27
N ARG A 55 -10.41 7.72 -2.03
CA ARG A 55 -11.13 7.21 -0.86
C ARG A 55 -12.49 7.88 -0.68
N ARG A 56 -12.56 9.21 -0.82
CA ARG A 56 -13.82 9.95 -0.74
C ARG A 56 -14.78 9.56 -1.85
N LYS A 57 -14.29 9.45 -3.09
CA LYS A 57 -15.12 9.11 -4.26
C LYS A 57 -15.75 7.74 -4.13
N LEU A 58 -15.02 6.77 -3.58
CA LEU A 58 -15.46 5.38 -3.38
C LEU A 58 -16.11 5.15 -2.00
N GLY A 59 -16.34 6.19 -1.20
CA GLY A 59 -16.96 6.07 0.12
C GLY A 59 -16.11 5.29 1.15
N HIS A 60 -14.84 5.05 0.88
CA HIS A 60 -13.96 4.25 1.72
C HIS A 60 -13.70 4.90 3.09
N ARG A 61 -14.10 4.24 4.17
CA ARG A 61 -14.04 4.74 5.55
C ARG A 61 -13.04 4.00 6.45
N HIS A 62 -12.41 2.95 5.93
CA HIS A 62 -11.52 2.09 6.70
C HIS A 62 -10.08 2.64 6.74
N PRO A 63 -9.21 2.07 7.59
CA PRO A 63 -7.79 2.36 7.59
C PRO A 63 -7.15 2.13 6.22
N PHE A 64 -6.00 2.74 6.00
CA PHE A 64 -5.18 2.48 4.83
C PHE A 64 -3.70 2.56 5.17
N MET A 65 -2.90 1.89 4.39
CA MET A 65 -1.44 1.89 4.48
C MET A 65 -0.92 2.65 3.26
N ALA A 66 -0.09 3.66 3.50
CA ALA A 66 0.50 4.52 2.47
C ALA A 66 2.00 4.32 2.37
N GLU A 67 2.57 4.82 1.25
CA GLU A 67 4.01 4.86 1.03
C GLU A 67 4.66 3.48 1.24
N ASP A 68 4.10 2.45 0.57
CA ASP A 68 4.61 1.08 0.58
C ASP A 68 4.74 0.45 1.98
N GLY A 69 3.83 0.79 2.90
CA GLY A 69 3.88 0.28 4.27
C GLY A 69 4.83 1.05 5.18
N CYS A 70 5.07 2.32 4.87
CA CYS A 70 5.75 3.23 5.78
C CYS A 70 4.85 3.66 6.93
N VAL A 71 3.54 3.73 6.70
CA VAL A 71 2.59 4.26 7.66
C VAL A 71 1.21 3.60 7.52
N THR A 72 0.55 3.38 8.66
CA THR A 72 -0.88 3.05 8.73
C THR A 72 -1.65 4.29 9.17
N CYS A 73 -2.63 4.73 8.37
CA CYS A 73 -3.49 5.87 8.66
C CYS A 73 -4.86 5.39 9.10
N LEU A 74 -5.26 5.77 10.31
CA LEU A 74 -6.56 5.47 10.91
C LEU A 74 -7.46 6.70 10.77
N PRO A 75 -8.68 6.58 10.21
CA PRO A 75 -9.68 7.62 10.31
C PRO A 75 -9.94 8.00 11.77
N GLU A 76 -10.35 9.24 12.00
CA GLU A 76 -10.68 9.71 13.36
C GLU A 76 -11.78 8.82 13.96
N ASP A 77 -11.61 8.45 15.23
CA ASP A 77 -12.54 7.62 16.01
C ASP A 77 -12.91 6.25 15.38
N TYR A 78 -12.12 5.76 14.43
CA TYR A 78 -12.45 4.54 13.67
C TYR A 78 -12.75 3.32 14.54
N PHE A 79 -11.99 3.12 15.62
CA PHE A 79 -12.21 2.00 16.54
C PHE A 79 -13.05 2.38 17.76
N HIS A 80 -13.70 3.53 17.79
CA HIS A 80 -14.36 4.14 18.96
C HIS A 80 -13.47 4.16 20.21
N LEU A 81 -12.19 4.08 20.02
CA LEU A 81 -11.18 4.01 21.06
C LEU A 81 -10.24 5.18 20.81
N ARG A 82 -9.95 5.92 21.86
CA ARG A 82 -8.86 6.89 21.73
C ARG A 82 -7.63 6.12 21.27
N PRO A 83 -6.99 6.46 20.15
CA PRO A 83 -5.83 5.74 19.63
C PRO A 83 -4.80 5.42 20.70
N GLU A 84 -4.67 6.33 21.66
CA GLU A 84 -3.80 6.22 22.83
C GLU A 84 -4.14 5.06 23.78
N SER A 85 -5.38 4.59 23.83
CA SER A 85 -5.79 3.58 24.83
C SER A 85 -5.54 2.13 24.40
N ASN A 86 -5.40 1.86 23.09
CA ASN A 86 -5.31 0.51 22.52
C ASN A 86 -3.99 0.18 21.87
N LEU A 87 -3.15 1.16 21.63
CA LEU A 87 -1.80 0.95 21.17
C LEU A 87 -0.92 0.44 22.32
N SER A 88 0.03 -0.42 22.04
CA SER A 88 1.08 -0.79 22.99
C SER A 88 1.83 0.48 23.44
N LYS A 89 2.52 0.45 24.56
CA LYS A 89 3.32 1.62 25.03
C LYS A 89 4.30 2.11 23.97
N SER A 90 4.90 1.22 23.20
CA SER A 90 5.79 1.54 22.07
C SER A 90 5.06 2.20 20.90
N GLN A 91 3.85 1.73 20.58
CA GLN A 91 3.03 2.32 19.52
C GLN A 91 2.46 3.69 19.89
N LYS A 92 2.12 3.91 21.18
CA LYS A 92 1.71 5.24 21.68
C LYS A 92 2.79 6.30 21.48
N ALA A 93 4.05 5.95 21.72
CA ALA A 93 5.17 6.86 21.56
C ALA A 93 5.45 7.25 20.09
N SER A 94 4.96 6.46 19.14
CA SER A 94 5.19 6.69 17.69
C SER A 94 3.95 7.18 16.92
N THR A 95 2.80 7.32 17.59
CA THR A 95 1.56 7.78 16.92
C THR A 95 1.62 9.28 16.66
N ILE A 96 1.32 9.68 15.43
CA ILE A 96 1.30 11.10 15.03
C ILE A 96 -0.04 11.46 14.39
N ARG A 97 -0.40 12.74 14.39
CA ARG A 97 -1.58 13.24 13.69
C ARG A 97 -1.16 13.88 12.37
N LEU A 98 -1.69 13.36 11.26
CA LEU A 98 -1.51 13.93 9.93
C LEU A 98 -2.88 14.30 9.34
N GLY A 99 -3.20 15.59 9.37
CA GLY A 99 -4.54 16.09 9.00
C GLY A 99 -5.62 15.47 9.89
N ARG A 100 -6.59 14.81 9.26
CA ARG A 100 -7.72 14.13 9.94
C ARG A 100 -7.42 12.68 10.35
N PHE A 101 -6.22 12.21 10.14
CA PHE A 101 -5.84 10.82 10.45
C PHE A 101 -4.96 10.73 11.68
N THR A 102 -5.18 9.71 12.47
CA THR A 102 -4.20 9.22 13.44
C THR A 102 -3.31 8.22 12.72
N CYS A 103 -2.03 8.51 12.61
CA CYS A 103 -1.09 7.71 11.84
C CYS A 103 -0.13 6.97 12.77
N ILE A 104 0.14 5.71 12.44
CA ILE A 104 1.11 4.83 13.10
C ILE A 104 2.26 4.64 12.12
N PRO A 105 3.32 5.45 12.18
CA PRO A 105 4.50 5.26 11.34
C PRO A 105 5.26 4.00 11.74
N VAL A 106 5.76 3.29 10.75
CA VAL A 106 6.68 2.17 10.89
C VAL A 106 8.06 2.60 10.38
N ALA A 107 8.08 3.40 9.33
CA ALA A 107 9.29 3.97 8.75
C ALA A 107 9.76 5.23 9.49
N ALA A 108 11.04 5.57 9.31
CA ALA A 108 11.59 6.86 9.69
C ALA A 108 10.95 8.00 8.86
N SER A 109 11.17 9.25 9.26
CA SER A 109 10.62 10.42 8.57
C SER A 109 11.25 10.61 7.17
N LEU A 110 10.54 11.31 6.27
CA LEU A 110 11.04 11.67 4.94
C LEU A 110 12.43 12.34 4.98
N PRO A 111 12.73 13.33 5.86
CA PRO A 111 14.08 13.90 5.89
C PRO A 111 15.19 12.88 6.14
N ALA A 112 14.96 11.88 7.00
CA ALA A 112 15.93 10.82 7.25
C ALA A 112 16.12 9.89 6.04
N ALA A 113 15.05 9.58 5.32
CA ALA A 113 15.11 8.79 4.09
C ALA A 113 15.83 9.55 2.96
N ALA A 114 15.55 10.85 2.81
CA ALA A 114 16.19 11.72 1.82
C ALA A 114 17.70 11.85 2.09
N GLU A 115 18.11 12.12 3.33
CA GLU A 115 19.53 12.19 3.72
C GLU A 115 20.27 10.88 3.44
N ALA A 116 19.65 9.74 3.77
CA ALA A 116 20.23 8.43 3.49
C ALA A 116 20.36 8.16 1.98
N LEU A 117 19.40 8.59 1.18
CA LEU A 117 19.43 8.48 -0.28
C LEU A 117 20.53 9.37 -0.90
N GLU A 118 20.66 10.62 -0.44
CA GLU A 118 21.72 11.53 -0.87
C GLU A 118 23.11 10.98 -0.56
N THR A 119 23.29 10.46 0.66
CA THR A 119 24.55 9.83 1.08
C THR A 119 24.87 8.60 0.21
N LEU A 120 23.87 7.74 -0.06
CA LEU A 120 24.03 6.58 -0.94
C LEU A 120 24.43 7.00 -2.36
N SER A 121 23.77 8.02 -2.91
CA SER A 121 24.08 8.58 -4.23
C SER A 121 25.53 9.10 -4.31
N ALA A 122 25.93 9.89 -3.32
CA ALA A 122 27.30 10.44 -3.26
C ALA A 122 28.38 9.35 -3.20
N ASP A 123 28.19 8.35 -2.34
CA ASP A 123 29.17 7.30 -2.13
C ASP A 123 29.28 6.28 -3.27
N THR A 124 28.17 6.05 -3.97
CA THR A 124 28.14 5.14 -5.13
C THR A 124 28.46 5.85 -6.45
N GLY A 125 28.39 7.17 -6.48
CA GLY A 125 28.50 7.97 -7.70
C GLY A 125 27.30 7.80 -8.66
N VAL A 126 26.20 7.20 -8.19
CA VAL A 126 24.98 6.99 -8.99
C VAL A 126 24.07 8.21 -8.85
N PRO A 127 23.78 8.95 -9.94
CA PRO A 127 22.96 10.14 -9.87
C PRO A 127 21.49 9.78 -9.62
N VAL A 128 20.92 10.33 -8.55
CA VAL A 128 19.51 10.25 -8.23
C VAL A 128 18.83 11.58 -8.43
N VAL A 129 17.58 11.58 -8.89
CA VAL A 129 16.76 12.78 -9.04
C VAL A 129 15.50 12.62 -8.19
N PRO A 130 15.50 13.15 -6.94
CA PRO A 130 14.34 13.10 -6.07
C PRO A 130 13.18 13.95 -6.61
N LEU A 131 11.93 13.48 -6.45
CA LEU A 131 10.76 14.23 -6.94
C LEU A 131 10.60 15.59 -6.23
N HIS A 132 10.97 15.68 -4.96
CA HIS A 132 10.87 16.94 -4.22
C HIS A 132 11.80 18.05 -4.78
N SER A 133 12.91 17.70 -5.43
CA SER A 133 13.85 18.65 -6.02
C SER A 133 13.37 19.26 -7.33
N LEU A 134 12.35 18.69 -7.96
CA LEU A 134 11.83 19.12 -9.25
C LEU A 134 10.81 20.26 -9.09
N SER A 135 10.81 21.19 -10.01
CA SER A 135 9.71 22.15 -10.18
C SER A 135 8.42 21.40 -10.58
N LEU A 136 7.25 21.99 -10.35
CA LEU A 136 5.99 21.39 -10.74
C LEU A 136 5.90 21.05 -12.24
N ARG A 137 6.48 21.91 -13.08
CA ARG A 137 6.57 21.68 -14.52
C ARG A 137 7.40 20.45 -14.86
N GLU A 138 8.56 20.29 -14.24
CA GLU A 138 9.43 19.12 -14.41
C GLU A 138 8.76 17.85 -13.88
N LEU A 139 8.07 17.92 -12.73
CA LEU A 139 7.26 16.81 -12.23
C LEU A 139 6.24 16.34 -13.26
N VAL A 140 5.44 17.25 -13.80
CA VAL A 140 4.43 16.94 -14.83
C VAL A 140 5.10 16.32 -16.06
N GLN A 141 6.22 16.87 -16.51
CA GLN A 141 6.94 16.35 -17.68
C GLN A 141 7.55 14.96 -17.46
N ASN A 142 8.15 14.72 -16.30
CA ASN A 142 8.83 13.45 -16.01
C ASN A 142 7.85 12.35 -15.57
N THR A 143 6.80 12.69 -14.84
CA THR A 143 5.81 11.71 -14.37
C THR A 143 4.66 11.55 -15.36
N GLY A 144 4.41 12.58 -16.17
CA GLY A 144 3.22 12.70 -16.99
C GLY A 144 1.93 12.78 -16.18
N LEU A 145 1.97 12.98 -14.87
CA LEU A 145 0.77 13.16 -14.03
C LEU A 145 0.08 14.50 -14.32
N PRO A 146 -1.22 14.62 -14.12
CA PRO A 146 -1.88 15.92 -14.03
C PRO A 146 -1.21 16.77 -12.94
N GLU A 147 -1.16 18.09 -13.13
CA GLU A 147 -0.45 19.04 -12.26
C GLU A 147 -0.78 18.84 -10.78
N ARG A 148 -2.07 18.71 -10.46
CA ARG A 148 -2.52 18.46 -9.09
C ARG A 148 -2.01 17.14 -8.53
N GLU A 149 -2.04 16.07 -9.31
CA GLU A 149 -1.55 14.76 -8.89
C GLU A 149 -0.03 14.73 -8.73
N ALA A 150 0.69 15.44 -9.61
CA ALA A 150 2.13 15.61 -9.51
C ALA A 150 2.51 16.34 -8.21
N GLU A 151 1.78 17.40 -7.86
CA GLU A 151 1.98 18.13 -6.61
C GLU A 151 1.70 17.25 -5.37
N LEU A 152 0.64 16.45 -5.40
CA LEU A 152 0.34 15.51 -4.31
C LEU A 152 1.35 14.36 -4.22
N ALA A 153 1.93 13.94 -5.35
CA ALA A 153 2.89 12.84 -5.39
C ALA A 153 4.21 13.16 -4.68
N ARG A 154 4.66 14.41 -4.72
CA ARG A 154 5.88 14.84 -4.02
C ARG A 154 5.67 15.18 -2.54
N GLN A 155 4.41 15.35 -2.10
CA GLN A 155 4.06 15.60 -0.71
C GLN A 155 3.96 14.29 0.05
N ARG A 156 5.12 13.77 0.44
CA ARG A 156 5.24 12.50 1.16
C ARG A 156 5.63 12.75 2.63
N ASP A 157 5.38 11.76 3.47
CA ASP A 157 5.61 11.89 4.91
C ASP A 157 6.83 11.05 5.37
N PHE A 158 7.15 9.92 4.67
CA PHE A 158 8.12 8.93 5.16
C PHE A 158 9.10 8.38 4.13
N ASP A 159 8.74 8.29 2.85
CA ASP A 159 9.64 7.80 1.83
C ASP A 159 10.02 8.90 0.82
N GLU A 160 11.19 8.78 0.19
CA GLU A 160 11.61 9.65 -0.89
C GLU A 160 11.44 8.95 -2.23
N VAL A 161 10.68 9.56 -3.13
CA VAL A 161 10.52 9.05 -4.49
C VAL A 161 11.50 9.73 -5.44
N PHE A 162 12.19 8.93 -6.24
CA PHE A 162 13.23 9.39 -7.14
C PHE A 162 13.27 8.56 -8.42
N PHE A 163 14.03 9.00 -9.40
CA PHE A 163 14.43 8.19 -10.54
C PHE A 163 15.94 8.27 -10.77
N LEU A 164 16.47 7.28 -11.46
CA LEU A 164 17.87 7.19 -11.83
C LEU A 164 18.07 7.78 -13.24
N ALA A 165 19.03 8.67 -13.40
CA ALA A 165 19.26 9.37 -14.66
C ALA A 165 20.54 8.89 -15.34
N GLY A 166 20.43 8.30 -16.54
CA GLY A 166 21.59 7.93 -17.35
C GLY A 166 22.51 6.86 -16.75
N VAL A 167 21.95 5.91 -16.00
CA VAL A 167 22.68 4.91 -15.22
C VAL A 167 22.72 3.58 -15.97
N SER A 168 23.83 2.87 -15.93
CA SER A 168 23.94 1.50 -16.45
C SER A 168 23.28 0.49 -15.52
N ASP A 169 22.89 -0.68 -16.04
CA ASP A 169 22.33 -1.77 -15.23
C ASP A 169 23.31 -2.21 -14.13
N GLU A 170 24.62 -2.20 -14.40
CA GLU A 170 25.66 -2.55 -13.43
C GLU A 170 25.69 -1.55 -12.27
N ASP A 171 25.61 -0.25 -12.56
CA ASP A 171 25.52 0.78 -11.55
C ASP A 171 24.26 0.66 -10.71
N VAL A 172 23.12 0.34 -11.33
CA VAL A 172 21.87 0.07 -10.61
C VAL A 172 22.04 -1.09 -9.64
N GLN A 173 22.64 -2.21 -10.07
CA GLN A 173 22.87 -3.37 -9.17
C GLN A 173 23.81 -3.03 -8.01
N ARG A 174 24.87 -2.26 -8.27
CA ARG A 174 25.78 -1.78 -7.21
C ARG A 174 25.05 -0.86 -6.23
N PHE A 175 24.23 0.06 -6.72
CA PHE A 175 23.42 0.96 -5.91
C PHE A 175 22.44 0.19 -5.01
N LEU A 176 21.73 -0.82 -5.55
CA LEU A 176 20.81 -1.66 -4.80
C LEU A 176 21.52 -2.48 -3.72
N ALA A 177 22.69 -3.04 -4.03
CA ALA A 177 23.48 -3.80 -3.07
C ALA A 177 23.93 -2.94 -1.90
N GLU A 178 24.41 -1.72 -2.19
CA GLU A 178 24.85 -0.79 -1.15
C GLU A 178 23.69 -0.24 -0.32
N ALA A 179 22.54 0.04 -0.92
CA ALA A 179 21.33 0.39 -0.20
C ALA A 179 20.93 -0.67 0.83
N LYS A 180 21.00 -1.94 0.43
CA LYS A 180 20.71 -3.08 1.33
C LYS A 180 21.68 -3.13 2.51
N ASN A 181 22.99 -2.90 2.27
CA ASN A 181 24.01 -2.86 3.33
C ASN A 181 23.68 -1.77 4.37
N ARG A 182 23.14 -0.64 3.92
CA ARG A 182 22.75 0.50 4.77
C ARG A 182 21.35 0.38 5.35
N LYS A 183 20.62 -0.70 5.07
CA LYS A 183 19.22 -0.90 5.48
C LYS A 183 18.28 0.16 4.92
N LEU A 184 18.66 0.83 3.82
CA LEU A 184 17.77 1.68 3.04
C LEU A 184 16.98 0.79 2.09
N GLN A 185 15.68 0.76 2.26
CA GLN A 185 14.78 -0.05 1.45
C GLN A 185 14.46 0.70 0.17
N LEU A 186 14.80 0.12 -0.97
CA LEU A 186 14.46 0.63 -2.29
C LEU A 186 13.38 -0.25 -2.92
N ARG A 187 12.33 0.37 -3.47
CA ARG A 187 11.28 -0.31 -4.22
C ARG A 187 11.08 0.36 -5.56
N GLN A 188 10.94 -0.45 -6.60
CA GLN A 188 10.75 0.03 -7.96
C GLN A 188 9.27 0.08 -8.33
N HIS A 189 8.85 1.19 -8.93
CA HIS A 189 7.51 1.46 -9.46
C HIS A 189 7.63 1.98 -10.90
N GLY A 190 7.77 1.07 -11.85
CA GLY A 190 8.06 1.42 -13.23
C GLY A 190 9.45 2.07 -13.36
N VAL A 191 9.51 3.32 -13.80
CA VAL A 191 10.76 4.10 -13.91
C VAL A 191 11.14 4.81 -12.61
N PHE A 192 10.25 4.87 -11.64
CA PHE A 192 10.48 5.49 -10.34
C PHE A 192 10.88 4.48 -9.29
N TRP A 193 11.54 4.98 -8.27
CA TRP A 193 11.94 4.24 -7.08
C TRP A 193 11.45 4.98 -5.85
N SER A 194 11.16 4.27 -4.78
CA SER A 194 10.99 4.84 -3.44
C SER A 194 12.10 4.37 -2.52
N ALA A 195 12.58 5.26 -1.66
CA ALA A 195 13.58 4.99 -0.64
C ALA A 195 12.96 5.22 0.74
N ALA A 196 13.04 4.23 1.62
CA ALA A 196 12.51 4.31 2.98
C ALA A 196 13.44 3.59 3.98
N ILE A 197 13.40 4.02 5.24
CA ILE A 197 14.11 3.37 6.34
C ILE A 197 13.09 2.72 7.27
N GLY A 198 13.09 1.38 7.35
CA GLY A 198 12.24 0.63 8.26
C GLY A 198 10.80 0.41 7.78
N ALA A 199 10.47 0.69 6.51
CA ALA A 199 9.16 0.39 5.93
C ALA A 199 8.84 -1.11 6.05
N SER A 200 7.62 -1.46 6.45
CA SER A 200 7.23 -2.86 6.64
C SER A 200 5.73 -3.06 6.52
N THR A 201 5.29 -3.52 5.35
CA THR A 201 3.92 -3.99 5.13
C THR A 201 3.51 -5.05 6.16
N GLN A 202 4.42 -5.99 6.47
CA GLN A 202 4.19 -7.02 7.48
C GLN A 202 3.88 -6.42 8.87
N GLN A 203 4.66 -5.43 9.30
CA GLN A 203 4.44 -4.79 10.60
C GLN A 203 3.13 -4.03 10.63
N CYS A 204 2.81 -3.26 9.57
CA CYS A 204 1.54 -2.56 9.44
C CYS A 204 0.34 -3.52 9.52
N ILE A 205 0.36 -4.64 8.76
CA ILE A 205 -0.69 -5.66 8.79
C ILE A 205 -0.82 -6.25 10.19
N ARG A 206 0.29 -6.64 10.81
CA ARG A 206 0.31 -7.24 12.15
C ARG A 206 -0.29 -6.30 13.21
N ASP A 207 0.09 -5.03 13.17
CA ASP A 207 -0.38 -4.06 14.17
C ASP A 207 -1.86 -3.75 13.97
N LEU A 208 -2.28 -3.60 12.71
CA LEU A 208 -3.68 -3.33 12.40
C LEU A 208 -4.58 -4.56 12.71
N SER A 209 -4.11 -5.78 12.41
CA SER A 209 -4.84 -7.01 12.77
C SER A 209 -5.08 -7.11 14.28
N LYS A 210 -4.08 -6.77 15.11
CA LYS A 210 -4.27 -6.72 16.58
C LYS A 210 -5.30 -5.70 17.02
N LEU A 211 -5.43 -4.57 16.31
CA LEU A 211 -6.47 -3.58 16.59
C LEU A 211 -7.85 -4.14 16.24
N TYR A 212 -7.98 -4.83 15.10
CA TYR A 212 -9.22 -5.50 14.71
C TYR A 212 -9.57 -6.64 15.65
N ASP A 213 -8.62 -7.51 16.06
CA ASP A 213 -8.84 -8.58 17.03
C ASP A 213 -9.49 -8.05 18.33
N ARG A 214 -8.98 -6.92 18.82
CA ARG A 214 -9.50 -6.25 20.03
C ARG A 214 -10.90 -5.66 19.79
N ALA A 215 -11.09 -4.97 18.69
CA ALA A 215 -12.36 -4.33 18.35
C ALA A 215 -13.47 -5.36 18.13
N LEU A 216 -13.17 -6.45 17.44
CA LEU A 216 -14.09 -7.54 17.14
C LEU A 216 -14.23 -8.56 18.29
N ARG A 217 -13.36 -8.51 19.30
CA ARG A 217 -13.26 -9.48 20.40
C ARG A 217 -13.10 -10.93 19.93
N GLN A 218 -12.48 -11.12 18.78
CA GLN A 218 -12.19 -12.41 18.16
C GLN A 218 -11.07 -12.24 17.14
N HIS A 219 -10.49 -13.35 16.69
CA HIS A 219 -9.46 -13.31 15.67
C HIS A 219 -10.03 -12.78 14.34
N ALA A 220 -9.36 -11.77 13.76
CA ALA A 220 -9.69 -11.20 12.47
C ALA A 220 -8.88 -11.91 11.38
N HIS A 221 -9.55 -12.70 10.55
CA HIS A 221 -8.92 -13.42 9.45
C HIS A 221 -8.44 -12.44 8.37
N VAL A 222 -7.15 -12.43 8.13
CA VAL A 222 -6.51 -11.55 7.13
C VAL A 222 -6.65 -12.13 5.74
N VAL A 223 -7.37 -11.44 4.86
CA VAL A 223 -7.54 -11.81 3.46
C VAL A 223 -6.88 -10.77 2.57
N GLY A 224 -5.89 -11.17 1.76
CA GLY A 224 -5.19 -10.29 0.82
C GLY A 224 -5.83 -10.32 -0.56
N ILE A 225 -6.01 -9.16 -1.18
CA ILE A 225 -6.47 -9.01 -2.57
C ILE A 225 -5.47 -8.15 -3.33
N ALA A 226 -4.91 -8.67 -4.41
CA ALA A 226 -3.93 -7.96 -5.23
C ALA A 226 -3.91 -8.47 -6.67
N THR A 227 -3.36 -7.68 -7.59
CA THR A 227 -2.92 -8.10 -8.92
C THR A 227 -1.54 -8.77 -8.84
N GLU A 228 -1.07 -9.36 -9.94
CA GLU A 228 0.19 -10.12 -9.98
C GLU A 228 1.40 -9.31 -9.52
N ASP A 229 1.50 -8.08 -9.97
CA ASP A 229 2.60 -7.15 -9.68
C ASP A 229 2.64 -6.69 -8.21
N LEU A 230 1.49 -6.61 -7.54
CA LEU A 230 1.36 -6.15 -6.16
C LEU A 230 1.28 -7.30 -5.13
N SER A 231 1.02 -8.52 -5.59
CA SER A 231 0.84 -9.69 -4.72
C SER A 231 2.08 -10.04 -3.88
N PRO A 232 3.34 -9.91 -4.37
CA PRO A 232 4.53 -10.22 -3.56
C PRO A 232 4.67 -9.34 -2.33
N GLY A 233 4.18 -8.11 -2.38
CA GLY A 233 4.22 -7.17 -1.25
C GLY A 233 3.16 -7.42 -0.18
N LEU A 234 2.13 -8.21 -0.47
CA LEU A 234 0.97 -8.42 0.41
C LEU A 234 0.76 -9.88 0.83
N PHE A 235 0.74 -10.82 -0.11
CA PHE A 235 0.29 -12.19 0.09
C PHE A 235 1.05 -12.98 1.16
N PRO A 236 2.37 -12.82 1.32
CA PRO A 236 3.12 -13.53 2.37
C PRO A 236 2.61 -13.26 3.80
N TYR A 237 1.81 -12.23 3.99
CA TYR A 237 1.33 -11.78 5.31
C TYR A 237 -0.15 -12.04 5.54
N CYS A 238 -0.82 -12.73 4.59
CA CYS A 238 -2.24 -13.01 4.62
C CYS A 238 -2.52 -14.50 4.86
N GLU A 239 -3.61 -14.81 5.56
CA GLU A 239 -4.05 -16.19 5.80
C GLU A 239 -4.72 -16.79 4.56
N ARG A 240 -5.40 -15.96 3.78
CA ARG A 240 -6.01 -16.30 2.49
C ARG A 240 -5.72 -15.19 1.50
N THR A 241 -5.66 -15.54 0.22
CA THR A 241 -5.30 -14.60 -0.82
C THR A 241 -6.20 -14.75 -2.06
N ILE A 242 -6.52 -13.63 -2.68
CA ILE A 242 -7.28 -13.56 -3.93
C ILE A 242 -6.43 -12.79 -4.94
N LEU A 243 -5.98 -13.50 -5.96
CA LEU A 243 -5.21 -12.92 -7.06
C LEU A 243 -6.17 -12.49 -8.17
N LEU A 244 -6.12 -11.21 -8.53
CA LEU A 244 -6.86 -10.65 -9.65
C LEU A 244 -5.95 -10.67 -10.88
N ALA A 245 -6.07 -11.72 -11.68
CA ALA A 245 -5.22 -11.96 -12.83
C ALA A 245 -5.64 -11.11 -14.03
N SER A 246 -4.67 -10.49 -14.69
CA SER A 246 -4.92 -9.61 -15.85
C SER A 246 -5.32 -10.41 -17.10
N ARG A 247 -4.92 -11.69 -17.20
CA ARG A 247 -5.18 -12.59 -18.31
C ARG A 247 -5.64 -13.95 -17.81
N ARG A 248 -6.56 -14.58 -18.56
CA ARG A 248 -7.06 -15.92 -18.24
C ARG A 248 -5.95 -16.98 -18.23
N GLN A 249 -4.93 -16.85 -19.08
CA GLN A 249 -3.78 -17.77 -19.11
C GLN A 249 -2.95 -17.75 -17.82
N ASP A 250 -2.95 -16.61 -17.09
CA ASP A 250 -2.24 -16.47 -15.84
C ASP A 250 -2.97 -17.19 -14.67
N ILE A 251 -4.24 -17.58 -14.89
CA ILE A 251 -5.03 -18.35 -13.91
C ILE A 251 -4.52 -19.80 -13.82
N ASP A 252 -4.08 -20.37 -14.93
CA ASP A 252 -3.69 -21.78 -15.04
C ASP A 252 -2.19 -22.01 -14.76
N SER A 253 -1.37 -20.94 -14.74
CA SER A 253 0.06 -21.04 -14.41
C SER A 253 0.24 -21.37 -12.93
N ALA A 254 0.57 -22.63 -12.66
CA ALA A 254 0.77 -23.15 -11.32
C ALA A 254 2.12 -22.69 -10.73
N ASP A 255 2.19 -21.47 -10.24
CA ASP A 255 3.23 -21.13 -9.29
C ASP A 255 2.74 -21.47 -7.87
N ALA A 256 3.29 -22.58 -7.39
CA ALA A 256 2.88 -23.29 -6.18
C ALA A 256 3.21 -22.55 -4.87
N HIS A 257 3.41 -21.23 -4.87
CA HIS A 257 3.87 -20.52 -3.67
C HIS A 257 2.78 -20.24 -2.62
N HIS A 258 1.48 -20.38 -2.97
CA HIS A 258 0.42 -20.26 -1.97
C HIS A 258 -0.73 -21.23 -2.26
N ALA A 259 -0.75 -22.37 -1.61
CA ALA A 259 -1.84 -23.37 -1.69
C ALA A 259 -3.24 -22.83 -1.28
N LYS A 260 -3.33 -21.58 -0.83
CA LYS A 260 -4.54 -20.88 -0.40
C LYS A 260 -4.89 -19.68 -1.27
N THR A 261 -4.32 -19.57 -2.48
CA THR A 261 -4.60 -18.45 -3.40
C THR A 261 -5.71 -18.82 -4.36
N ARG A 262 -6.83 -18.08 -4.31
CA ARG A 262 -7.86 -18.12 -5.34
C ARG A 262 -7.51 -17.14 -6.44
N ARG A 263 -7.48 -17.59 -7.68
CA ARG A 263 -7.21 -16.76 -8.87
C ARG A 263 -8.52 -16.43 -9.57
N LEU A 264 -8.73 -15.17 -9.87
CA LEU A 264 -9.92 -14.64 -10.55
C LEU A 264 -9.50 -13.75 -11.70
N GLU A 265 -10.26 -13.75 -12.79
CA GLU A 265 -9.99 -12.89 -13.94
C GLU A 265 -10.46 -11.45 -13.66
N LEU A 266 -9.52 -10.49 -13.60
CA LEU A 266 -9.81 -9.09 -13.26
C LEU A 266 -10.86 -8.44 -14.19
N ARG A 267 -10.93 -8.87 -15.44
CA ARG A 267 -11.86 -8.33 -16.45
C ARG A 267 -13.17 -9.09 -16.56
N ALA A 268 -13.42 -10.09 -15.73
CA ALA A 268 -14.69 -10.78 -15.70
C ALA A 268 -15.83 -9.81 -15.33
N PRO A 269 -16.98 -9.86 -16.00
CA PRO A 269 -18.08 -8.91 -15.72
C PRO A 269 -18.65 -9.03 -14.30
N ASP A 270 -18.53 -10.22 -13.70
CA ASP A 270 -18.99 -10.58 -12.36
C ASP A 270 -17.83 -10.70 -11.33
N ILE A 271 -16.69 -10.06 -11.61
CA ILE A 271 -15.47 -10.20 -10.80
C ILE A 271 -15.74 -9.93 -9.31
N TRP A 272 -16.49 -8.90 -9.00
CA TRP A 272 -16.71 -8.51 -7.60
C TRP A 272 -17.65 -9.46 -6.87
N GLU A 273 -18.60 -10.09 -7.57
CA GLU A 273 -19.42 -11.17 -7.04
C GLU A 273 -18.57 -12.39 -6.70
N GLN A 274 -17.67 -12.78 -7.62
CA GLN A 274 -16.71 -13.88 -7.41
C GLN A 274 -15.77 -13.60 -6.23
N VAL A 275 -15.33 -12.35 -6.05
CA VAL A 275 -14.52 -11.94 -4.90
C VAL A 275 -15.31 -12.08 -3.59
N LEU A 276 -16.56 -11.60 -3.55
CA LEU A 276 -17.44 -11.73 -2.37
C LEU A 276 -17.68 -13.20 -2.02
N GLU A 277 -17.94 -14.05 -3.00
CA GLU A 277 -18.06 -15.51 -2.78
C GLU A 277 -16.77 -16.10 -2.21
N ALA A 278 -15.61 -15.71 -2.78
CA ALA A 278 -14.31 -16.18 -2.31
C ALA A 278 -14.02 -15.77 -0.85
N ILE A 279 -14.48 -14.60 -0.44
CA ILE A 279 -14.38 -14.12 0.96
C ILE A 279 -15.30 -14.93 1.87
N ALA A 280 -16.52 -15.25 1.43
CA ALA A 280 -17.53 -15.96 2.20
C ALA A 280 -17.20 -17.45 2.40
N MET A 281 -16.42 -18.06 1.52
CA MET A 281 -16.03 -19.48 1.63
C MET A 281 -15.19 -19.70 2.89
N LYS A 282 -15.67 -20.62 3.76
CA LYS A 282 -14.88 -21.08 4.91
C LYS A 282 -13.72 -21.95 4.41
N SER A 283 -12.53 -21.76 4.99
CA SER A 283 -11.37 -22.64 4.78
C SER A 283 -11.62 -24.02 5.30
#